data_a37d2f52ce6b8e45084467b96b4ddb5b
#
_entry.id   a37d2f52ce6b8e45084467b96b4ddb5b
#
_cell.length_a   1.000
_cell.length_b   1.000
_cell.length_c   1.000
_cell.angle_alpha   90.00
_cell.angle_beta   90.00
_cell.angle_gamma   90.00
#
_symmetry.space_group_name_H-M   'P 1'
#
loop_
_entity.id
_entity.type
_entity.pdbx_description
1 polymer ?
#
loop_
_entity_poly.entity_id
_entity_poly.type
_entity_poly.pdbx_seq_one_letter_code
_entity_poly.pdbx_strand_id
1 'polypeptide(L)'
;MIKKYVEENKDRMLEELFSLIRIPSVSAQPAHKEDMVRCAERWKELLLEAGVDKAEVMPSKGNPMVYAERMVDPNAKTVLVYGHYDVMPAEPFELWKTEPFEPVIKDGHIWARGADDDKGQSFMQAKAFEYLNKNDLLKHNMKFIFEGEEEIGSGSLGPFIEEHKELLACDVILVSDTGLIGPDTPSITTGLRGLSYWQIEVTGPNRDLHSGTFGGAVANPINVLCKLIADVTGPDGKIRIPGFYDDVEDASDEERKLVASIPFDEEEYKKSLGVKALFGEEGYSTIERTGYRPTFDVCGIWGGYTGDGAKTVIPSKAYAKLSSRLVPHQDHTKISQLVVDYFNSVAPDYVTVNVEKHHGGHGYVCPIDFPAYKAAERGFEAVFGKRPLPVRIGGSIPIISTFEKLLGVKTVLMGFGLESNAIHSPNENMPVDLWLKGIETIINFHLEYDKEA
;
A
#
# COMPACT_ATOMS: atom_id res chain seq x y z
N MET A 1 -4.43 -27.85 -18.26
CA MET A 1 -5.48 -28.31 -17.31
C MET A 1 -6.02 -27.12 -16.52
N ILE A 2 -5.18 -26.32 -15.86
CA ILE A 2 -5.56 -25.15 -15.06
C ILE A 2 -6.38 -24.15 -15.88
N LYS A 3 -5.84 -23.62 -16.98
CA LYS A 3 -6.53 -22.67 -17.87
C LYS A 3 -7.93 -23.16 -18.29
N LYS A 4 -8.05 -24.44 -18.66
CA LYS A 4 -9.35 -25.01 -19.03
C LYS A 4 -10.36 -24.97 -17.89
N TYR A 5 -9.95 -25.31 -16.67
CA TYR A 5 -10.82 -25.25 -15.49
C TYR A 5 -11.27 -23.82 -15.20
N VAL A 6 -10.36 -22.87 -15.25
CA VAL A 6 -10.65 -21.44 -15.00
C VAL A 6 -11.66 -20.93 -16.04
N GLU A 7 -11.45 -21.21 -17.31
CA GLU A 7 -12.37 -20.82 -18.40
C GLU A 7 -13.76 -21.48 -18.26
N GLU A 8 -13.83 -22.78 -17.96
CA GLU A 8 -15.10 -23.52 -17.82
C GLU A 8 -15.90 -23.07 -16.57
N ASN A 9 -15.27 -22.50 -15.56
CA ASN A 9 -15.92 -22.03 -14.33
C ASN A 9 -16.04 -20.51 -14.25
N LYS A 10 -15.63 -19.77 -15.27
CA LYS A 10 -15.56 -18.31 -15.30
C LYS A 10 -16.85 -17.64 -14.84
N ASP A 11 -17.99 -17.99 -15.42
CA ASP A 11 -19.27 -17.32 -15.15
C ASP A 11 -19.71 -17.53 -13.68
N ARG A 12 -19.50 -18.73 -13.15
CA ARG A 12 -19.76 -19.03 -11.73
C ARG A 12 -18.86 -18.22 -10.82
N MET A 13 -17.56 -18.22 -11.08
CA MET A 13 -16.58 -17.50 -10.27
C MET A 13 -16.84 -15.99 -10.28
N LEU A 14 -17.24 -15.43 -11.42
CA LEU A 14 -17.60 -14.02 -11.54
C LEU A 14 -18.87 -13.69 -10.74
N GLU A 15 -19.92 -14.53 -10.79
CA GLU A 15 -21.14 -14.29 -10.03
C GLU A 15 -20.89 -14.40 -8.50
N GLU A 16 -20.02 -15.31 -8.08
CA GLU A 16 -19.60 -15.40 -6.68
C GLU A 16 -18.84 -14.12 -6.24
N LEU A 17 -17.90 -13.60 -7.05
CA LEU A 17 -17.25 -12.30 -6.82
C LEU A 17 -18.28 -11.17 -6.77
N PHE A 18 -19.22 -11.15 -7.71
CA PHE A 18 -20.26 -10.11 -7.77
C PHE A 18 -21.13 -10.11 -6.53
N SER A 19 -21.35 -11.28 -5.91
CA SER A 19 -22.07 -11.36 -4.64
C SER A 19 -21.37 -10.63 -3.48
N LEU A 20 -20.03 -10.53 -3.51
CA LEU A 20 -19.25 -9.72 -2.57
C LEU A 20 -19.28 -8.24 -2.94
N ILE A 21 -19.13 -7.91 -4.22
CA ILE A 21 -19.07 -6.53 -4.69
C ILE A 21 -20.41 -5.81 -4.45
N ARG A 22 -21.55 -6.48 -4.60
CA ARG A 22 -22.89 -5.92 -4.32
C ARG A 22 -23.11 -5.53 -2.86
N ILE A 23 -22.22 -5.92 -1.96
CA ILE A 23 -22.27 -5.49 -0.57
C ILE A 23 -21.36 -4.25 -0.42
N PRO A 24 -21.91 -3.04 -0.19
CA PRO A 24 -21.12 -1.82 -0.11
C PRO A 24 -20.40 -1.71 1.24
N SER A 25 -19.36 -2.50 1.43
CA SER A 25 -18.58 -2.56 2.66
C SER A 25 -17.61 -1.38 2.78
N VAL A 26 -18.15 -0.17 2.86
CA VAL A 26 -17.40 1.08 2.98
C VAL A 26 -17.03 1.35 4.44
N SER A 27 -15.81 1.00 4.83
CA SER A 27 -15.33 1.08 6.23
C SER A 27 -15.33 2.50 6.80
N ALA A 28 -15.04 3.51 5.98
CA ALA A 28 -14.98 4.91 6.38
C ALA A 28 -16.35 5.54 6.71
N GLN A 29 -17.46 4.89 6.36
CA GLN A 29 -18.80 5.45 6.48
C GLN A 29 -19.66 4.67 7.50
N PRO A 30 -20.07 5.28 8.62
CA PRO A 30 -20.87 4.61 9.65
C PRO A 30 -22.19 4.02 9.15
N ALA A 31 -22.75 4.53 8.04
CA ALA A 31 -23.96 4.03 7.41
C ALA A 31 -23.81 2.59 6.90
N HIS A 32 -22.60 2.15 6.58
CA HIS A 32 -22.28 0.83 6.06
C HIS A 32 -21.82 -0.19 7.12
N LYS A 33 -21.98 0.12 8.40
CA LYS A 33 -21.56 -0.79 9.49
C LYS A 33 -22.18 -2.20 9.41
N GLU A 34 -23.43 -2.30 9.02
CA GLU A 34 -24.11 -3.59 8.83
C GLU A 34 -23.60 -4.30 7.58
N ASP A 35 -23.24 -3.56 6.54
CA ASP A 35 -22.66 -4.09 5.31
C ASP A 35 -21.28 -4.70 5.55
N MET A 36 -20.49 -4.14 6.47
CA MET A 36 -19.22 -4.72 6.88
C MET A 36 -19.41 -6.15 7.41
N VAL A 37 -20.38 -6.34 8.32
CA VAL A 37 -20.70 -7.67 8.88
C VAL A 37 -21.23 -8.61 7.80
N ARG A 38 -22.14 -8.12 6.94
CA ARG A 38 -22.69 -8.91 5.83
C ARG A 38 -21.59 -9.38 4.85
N CYS A 39 -20.64 -8.51 4.55
CA CYS A 39 -19.53 -8.84 3.66
C CYS A 39 -18.62 -9.90 4.29
N ALA A 40 -18.29 -9.78 5.58
CA ALA A 40 -17.51 -10.77 6.31
C ALA A 40 -18.21 -12.14 6.34
N GLU A 41 -19.54 -12.18 6.62
CA GLU A 41 -20.30 -13.43 6.59
C GLU A 41 -20.33 -14.04 5.18
N ARG A 42 -20.47 -13.22 4.12
CA ARG A 42 -20.44 -13.71 2.73
C ARG A 42 -19.07 -14.29 2.38
N TRP A 43 -17.98 -13.68 2.81
CA TRP A 43 -16.63 -14.24 2.66
C TRP A 43 -16.50 -15.61 3.34
N LYS A 44 -16.97 -15.73 4.56
CA LYS A 44 -16.98 -16.99 5.29
C LYS A 44 -17.72 -18.09 4.52
N GLU A 45 -18.92 -17.78 3.99
CA GLU A 45 -19.70 -18.72 3.19
C GLU A 45 -18.93 -19.19 1.94
N LEU A 46 -18.34 -18.26 1.19
CA LEU A 46 -17.59 -18.56 -0.03
C LEU A 46 -16.33 -19.39 0.24
N LEU A 47 -15.66 -19.19 1.36
CA LEU A 47 -14.52 -20.02 1.76
C LEU A 47 -14.96 -21.44 2.15
N LEU A 48 -16.10 -21.60 2.84
CA LEU A 48 -16.69 -22.92 3.11
C LEU A 48 -17.10 -23.63 1.81
N GLU A 49 -17.72 -22.92 0.87
CA GLU A 49 -18.07 -23.43 -0.46
C GLU A 49 -16.81 -23.87 -1.25
N ALA A 50 -15.69 -23.16 -1.09
CA ALA A 50 -14.40 -23.52 -1.68
C ALA A 50 -13.77 -24.76 -1.03
N GLY A 51 -14.20 -25.13 0.18
CA GLY A 51 -13.83 -26.38 0.86
C GLY A 51 -12.77 -26.24 1.93
N VAL A 52 -12.69 -25.12 2.63
CA VAL A 52 -11.90 -25.00 3.87
C VAL A 52 -12.48 -25.90 4.97
N ASP A 53 -11.67 -26.34 5.91
CA ASP A 53 -12.11 -27.16 7.04
C ASP A 53 -12.92 -26.35 8.05
N LYS A 54 -12.57 -25.06 8.19
CA LYS A 54 -13.16 -24.15 9.15
C LYS A 54 -13.15 -22.73 8.58
N ALA A 55 -14.24 -21.96 8.81
CA ALA A 55 -14.28 -20.53 8.58
C ALA A 55 -15.12 -19.85 9.66
N GLU A 56 -14.63 -18.73 10.17
CA GLU A 56 -15.26 -17.96 11.27
C GLU A 56 -15.18 -16.46 10.98
N VAL A 57 -16.23 -15.74 11.37
CA VAL A 57 -16.22 -14.29 11.51
C VAL A 57 -15.87 -13.98 12.97
N MET A 58 -14.67 -13.47 13.20
CA MET A 58 -14.14 -13.23 14.53
C MET A 58 -14.26 -11.76 14.91
N PRO A 59 -14.65 -11.45 16.15
CA PRO A 59 -14.72 -10.08 16.61
C PRO A 59 -13.33 -9.44 16.67
N SER A 60 -13.25 -8.15 16.36
CA SER A 60 -12.09 -7.31 16.58
C SER A 60 -12.46 -6.05 17.37
N LYS A 61 -11.51 -5.14 17.57
CA LYS A 61 -11.81 -3.82 18.18
C LYS A 61 -12.63 -2.91 17.26
N GLY A 62 -12.66 -3.18 15.97
CA GLY A 62 -13.41 -2.47 14.94
C GLY A 62 -14.28 -3.40 14.12
N ASN A 63 -14.04 -3.46 12.80
CA ASN A 63 -14.77 -4.37 11.93
C ASN A 63 -14.29 -5.81 12.12
N PRO A 64 -15.17 -6.83 11.96
CA PRO A 64 -14.80 -8.23 12.21
C PRO A 64 -13.74 -8.72 11.23
N MET A 65 -12.95 -9.71 11.68
CA MET A 65 -12.00 -10.45 10.85
C MET A 65 -12.62 -11.74 10.33
N VAL A 66 -12.36 -12.10 9.08
CA VAL A 66 -12.72 -13.41 8.55
C VAL A 66 -11.49 -14.31 8.63
N TYR A 67 -11.58 -15.38 9.41
CA TYR A 67 -10.54 -16.40 9.47
C TYR A 67 -11.04 -17.69 8.84
N ALA A 68 -10.17 -18.36 8.08
CA ALA A 68 -10.44 -19.71 7.58
C ALA A 68 -9.16 -20.54 7.48
N GLU A 69 -9.31 -21.85 7.49
CA GLU A 69 -8.17 -22.78 7.37
C GLU A 69 -8.52 -24.08 6.66
N ARG A 70 -7.53 -24.60 5.95
CA ARG A 70 -7.46 -25.97 5.46
C ARG A 70 -6.13 -26.57 5.92
N MET A 71 -6.18 -27.53 6.82
CA MET A 71 -5.01 -28.20 7.38
C MET A 71 -4.82 -29.57 6.73
N VAL A 72 -3.83 -29.67 5.84
CA VAL A 72 -3.53 -30.92 5.11
C VAL A 72 -2.71 -31.88 5.98
N ASP A 73 -1.68 -31.35 6.63
CA ASP A 73 -0.79 -32.08 7.55
C ASP A 73 -0.25 -31.12 8.61
N PRO A 74 -0.27 -31.50 9.91
CA PRO A 74 0.27 -30.65 10.97
C PRO A 74 1.75 -30.28 10.81
N ASN A 75 2.52 -31.08 10.06
CA ASN A 75 3.94 -30.87 9.83
C ASN A 75 4.23 -30.18 8.48
N ALA A 76 3.22 -29.99 7.64
CA ALA A 76 3.38 -29.28 6.36
C ALA A 76 3.57 -27.79 6.60
N LYS A 77 4.27 -27.11 5.68
CA LYS A 77 4.35 -25.66 5.65
C LYS A 77 2.96 -25.04 5.60
N THR A 78 2.84 -23.82 6.08
CA THR A 78 1.58 -23.09 6.12
C THR A 78 1.70 -21.77 5.35
N VAL A 79 0.83 -21.55 4.39
CA VAL A 79 0.65 -20.27 3.71
C VAL A 79 -0.54 -19.54 4.34
N LEU A 80 -0.32 -18.31 4.81
CA LEU A 80 -1.38 -17.42 5.26
C LEU A 80 -1.70 -16.43 4.13
N VAL A 81 -2.91 -16.48 3.63
CA VAL A 81 -3.43 -15.49 2.68
C VAL A 81 -4.03 -14.33 3.45
N TYR A 82 -3.58 -13.12 3.13
CA TYR A 82 -4.18 -11.89 3.65
C TYR A 82 -4.82 -11.09 2.51
N GLY A 83 -5.91 -10.40 2.82
CA GLY A 83 -6.57 -9.42 1.99
C GLY A 83 -7.57 -8.61 2.81
N HIS A 84 -8.29 -7.68 2.16
CA HIS A 84 -9.32 -6.91 2.83
C HIS A 84 -10.65 -6.93 2.06
N TYR A 85 -11.73 -6.78 2.80
CA TYR A 85 -13.08 -6.80 2.24
C TYR A 85 -13.78 -5.44 2.30
N ASP A 86 -13.18 -4.46 2.98
CA ASP A 86 -13.64 -3.10 2.89
C ASP A 86 -13.22 -2.42 1.59
N VAL A 87 -13.86 -1.34 1.27
CA VAL A 87 -13.63 -0.57 0.05
C VAL A 87 -13.72 0.92 0.34
N MET A 88 -13.04 1.72 -0.48
CA MET A 88 -13.15 3.18 -0.46
C MET A 88 -14.57 3.67 -0.78
N PRO A 89 -14.98 4.84 -0.25
CA PRO A 89 -16.20 5.51 -0.68
C PRO A 89 -16.29 5.65 -2.19
N ALA A 90 -17.49 5.49 -2.74
CA ALA A 90 -17.70 5.57 -4.20
C ALA A 90 -17.91 7.01 -4.71
N GLU A 91 -18.12 7.98 -3.82
CA GLU A 91 -18.33 9.38 -4.18
C GLU A 91 -17.11 9.98 -4.95
N PRO A 92 -17.34 10.86 -5.91
CA PRO A 92 -18.64 11.39 -6.35
C PRO A 92 -19.36 10.45 -7.35
N PHE A 93 -20.60 10.06 -7.02
CA PHE A 93 -21.39 9.10 -7.82
C PHE A 93 -21.66 9.56 -9.25
N GLU A 94 -21.80 10.86 -9.48
CA GLU A 94 -22.08 11.44 -10.79
C GLU A 94 -20.95 11.24 -11.82
N LEU A 95 -19.76 10.84 -11.38
CA LEU A 95 -18.64 10.54 -12.28
C LEU A 95 -18.57 9.08 -12.70
N TRP A 96 -19.39 8.21 -12.09
CA TRP A 96 -19.43 6.81 -12.47
C TRP A 96 -20.23 6.61 -13.77
N LYS A 97 -19.72 5.74 -14.64
CA LYS A 97 -20.40 5.32 -15.88
C LYS A 97 -21.36 4.15 -15.65
N THR A 98 -21.25 3.47 -14.52
CA THR A 98 -22.06 2.34 -14.05
C THR A 98 -22.34 2.54 -12.57
N GLU A 99 -23.31 1.82 -12.00
CA GLU A 99 -23.53 1.86 -10.56
C GLU A 99 -22.36 1.18 -9.83
N PRO A 100 -21.72 1.84 -8.85
CA PRO A 100 -20.47 1.37 -8.26
C PRO A 100 -20.57 0.04 -7.53
N PHE A 101 -21.73 -0.34 -7.02
CA PHE A 101 -21.97 -1.60 -6.31
C PHE A 101 -22.86 -2.58 -7.08
N GLU A 102 -23.13 -2.30 -8.36
CA GLU A 102 -23.78 -3.23 -9.29
C GLU A 102 -22.77 -3.62 -10.38
N PRO A 103 -21.97 -4.66 -10.15
CA PRO A 103 -20.88 -5.03 -11.05
C PRO A 103 -21.40 -5.42 -12.42
N VAL A 104 -20.78 -4.87 -13.45
CA VAL A 104 -21.09 -5.19 -14.84
C VAL A 104 -19.82 -5.53 -15.62
N ILE A 105 -19.96 -6.46 -16.58
CA ILE A 105 -18.87 -6.73 -17.53
C ILE A 105 -19.14 -5.90 -18.78
N LYS A 106 -18.23 -4.99 -19.09
CA LYS A 106 -18.29 -4.16 -20.29
C LYS A 106 -16.89 -3.97 -20.85
N ASP A 107 -16.77 -4.12 -22.16
CA ASP A 107 -15.50 -3.97 -22.89
C ASP A 107 -14.36 -4.84 -22.30
N GLY A 108 -14.70 -6.06 -21.84
CA GLY A 108 -13.76 -7.00 -21.25
C GLY A 108 -13.33 -6.70 -19.81
N HIS A 109 -13.93 -5.71 -19.14
CA HIS A 109 -13.61 -5.32 -17.76
C HIS A 109 -14.82 -5.51 -16.85
N ILE A 110 -14.55 -5.86 -15.60
CA ILE A 110 -15.49 -5.78 -14.48
C ILE A 110 -15.46 -4.31 -14.01
N TRP A 111 -16.58 -3.63 -14.03
CA TRP A 111 -16.70 -2.24 -13.56
C TRP A 111 -17.49 -2.23 -12.26
N ALA A 112 -16.82 -1.92 -11.17
CA ALA A 112 -17.42 -1.71 -9.86
C ALA A 112 -16.37 -1.26 -8.84
N ARG A 113 -16.78 -0.67 -7.71
CA ARG A 113 -15.95 -0.43 -6.54
C ARG A 113 -15.59 -1.78 -5.88
N GLY A 114 -14.28 -2.02 -5.63
CA GLY A 114 -13.77 -3.29 -5.11
C GLY A 114 -13.54 -4.34 -6.20
N ALA A 115 -13.69 -4.00 -7.48
CA ALA A 115 -13.40 -4.92 -8.57
C ALA A 115 -11.90 -5.27 -8.67
N ASP A 116 -11.04 -4.35 -8.29
CA ASP A 116 -9.59 -4.51 -8.19
C ASP A 116 -9.15 -4.50 -6.71
N ASP A 117 -9.51 -3.47 -5.98
CA ASP A 117 -9.06 -3.14 -4.64
C ASP A 117 -10.14 -3.43 -3.59
N ASP A 118 -10.07 -4.51 -2.82
CA ASP A 118 -9.23 -5.72 -2.97
C ASP A 118 -10.11 -6.98 -3.13
N LYS A 119 -11.47 -6.83 -3.16
CA LYS A 119 -12.37 -7.99 -3.31
C LYS A 119 -12.04 -8.82 -4.54
N GLY A 120 -11.75 -8.16 -5.68
CA GLY A 120 -11.39 -8.85 -6.91
C GLY A 120 -10.12 -9.64 -6.80
N GLN A 121 -9.05 -9.05 -6.26
CA GLN A 121 -7.76 -9.70 -6.14
C GLN A 121 -7.74 -10.74 -5.02
N SER A 122 -8.27 -10.44 -3.84
CA SER A 122 -8.41 -11.41 -2.75
C SER A 122 -9.26 -12.63 -3.15
N PHE A 123 -10.27 -12.43 -4.02
CA PHE A 123 -11.10 -13.54 -4.49
C PHE A 123 -10.37 -14.49 -5.44
N MET A 124 -9.35 -14.02 -6.17
CA MET A 124 -8.47 -14.91 -6.94
C MET A 124 -7.80 -15.95 -6.05
N GLN A 125 -7.38 -15.58 -4.84
CA GLN A 125 -6.77 -16.48 -3.85
C GLN A 125 -7.74 -17.60 -3.44
N ALA A 126 -9.00 -17.24 -3.15
CA ALA A 126 -10.03 -18.22 -2.80
C ALA A 126 -10.33 -19.19 -3.95
N LYS A 127 -10.32 -18.72 -5.21
CA LYS A 127 -10.56 -19.58 -6.39
C LYS A 127 -9.36 -20.44 -6.74
N ALA A 128 -8.15 -19.97 -6.52
CA ALA A 128 -6.95 -20.78 -6.63
C ALA A 128 -6.95 -21.93 -5.60
N PHE A 129 -7.27 -21.61 -4.34
CA PHE A 129 -7.45 -22.62 -3.30
C PHE A 129 -8.53 -23.65 -3.67
N GLU A 130 -9.71 -23.19 -4.13
CA GLU A 130 -10.80 -24.09 -4.56
C GLU A 130 -10.33 -25.11 -5.61
N TYR A 131 -9.57 -24.65 -6.62
CA TYR A 131 -9.01 -25.54 -7.64
C TYR A 131 -8.07 -26.59 -7.05
N LEU A 132 -7.12 -26.15 -6.22
CA LEU A 132 -6.12 -27.03 -5.62
C LEU A 132 -6.77 -28.08 -4.71
N ASN A 133 -7.71 -27.66 -3.87
CA ASN A 133 -8.42 -28.51 -2.96
C ASN A 133 -9.31 -29.55 -3.68
N LYS A 134 -10.11 -29.13 -4.65
CA LYS A 134 -10.98 -30.00 -5.42
C LYS A 134 -10.25 -31.04 -6.29
N ASN A 135 -9.00 -30.80 -6.61
CA ASN A 135 -8.19 -31.70 -7.43
C ASN A 135 -7.14 -32.47 -6.63
N ASP A 136 -7.17 -32.42 -5.28
CA ASP A 136 -6.20 -33.07 -4.37
C ASP A 136 -4.74 -32.66 -4.66
N LEU A 137 -4.53 -31.42 -5.09
CA LEU A 137 -3.23 -30.86 -5.45
C LEU A 137 -2.59 -30.07 -4.32
N LEU A 138 -3.33 -29.72 -3.28
CA LEU A 138 -2.84 -28.95 -2.14
C LEU A 138 -1.96 -29.84 -1.24
N LYS A 139 -0.68 -29.48 -1.03
CA LYS A 139 0.28 -30.25 -0.23
C LYS A 139 0.73 -29.54 1.04
N HIS A 140 0.42 -28.23 1.16
CA HIS A 140 0.70 -27.41 2.35
C HIS A 140 -0.60 -26.97 3.01
N ASN A 141 -0.51 -26.49 4.23
CA ASN A 141 -1.65 -25.91 4.94
C ASN A 141 -1.95 -24.51 4.39
N MET A 142 -3.23 -24.17 4.31
CA MET A 142 -3.64 -22.81 3.95
C MET A 142 -4.50 -22.21 5.04
N LYS A 143 -4.19 -20.97 5.37
CA LYS A 143 -4.99 -20.11 6.25
C LYS A 143 -5.36 -18.84 5.50
N PHE A 144 -6.49 -18.25 5.87
CA PHE A 144 -6.97 -16.99 5.31
C PHE A 144 -7.29 -16.04 6.46
N ILE A 145 -6.91 -14.79 6.30
CA ILE A 145 -7.36 -13.69 7.12
C ILE A 145 -7.75 -12.51 6.24
N PHE A 146 -9.01 -12.10 6.31
CA PHE A 146 -9.50 -10.91 5.64
C PHE A 146 -9.99 -9.89 6.65
N GLU A 147 -9.51 -8.66 6.52
CA GLU A 147 -9.92 -7.55 7.39
C GLU A 147 -10.93 -6.61 6.73
N GLY A 148 -11.50 -5.71 7.52
CA GLY A 148 -12.45 -4.71 7.07
C GLY A 148 -12.07 -3.28 7.47
N GLU A 149 -10.79 -2.95 7.58
CA GLU A 149 -10.28 -1.64 7.99
C GLU A 149 -9.02 -1.21 7.23
N GLU A 150 -8.63 -1.89 6.14
CA GLU A 150 -7.44 -1.54 5.39
C GLU A 150 -7.51 -0.10 4.90
N GLU A 151 -8.63 0.28 4.31
CA GLU A 151 -8.91 1.59 3.71
C GLU A 151 -8.99 2.74 4.74
N ILE A 152 -9.00 2.41 6.03
CA ILE A 152 -8.95 3.37 7.14
C ILE A 152 -7.74 3.14 8.05
N GLY A 153 -6.76 2.33 7.60
CA GLY A 153 -5.46 2.16 8.25
C GLY A 153 -5.32 0.99 9.20
N SER A 154 -6.14 -0.07 9.09
CA SER A 154 -6.01 -1.37 9.80
C SER A 154 -5.82 -1.28 11.32
N GLY A 155 -6.56 -0.37 11.96
CA GLY A 155 -6.37 -0.09 13.39
C GLY A 155 -6.56 -1.28 14.32
N SER A 156 -7.39 -2.23 13.93
CA SER A 156 -7.73 -3.41 14.71
C SER A 156 -6.87 -4.63 14.40
N LEU A 157 -6.20 -4.68 13.25
CA LEU A 157 -5.49 -5.87 12.80
C LEU A 157 -4.22 -6.16 13.61
N GLY A 158 -3.40 -5.15 13.93
CA GLY A 158 -2.22 -5.34 14.78
C GLY A 158 -2.56 -5.99 16.13
N PRO A 159 -3.49 -5.42 16.93
CA PRO A 159 -3.97 -6.05 18.16
C PRO A 159 -4.57 -7.45 17.96
N PHE A 160 -5.28 -7.69 16.87
CA PHE A 160 -5.83 -9.00 16.55
C PHE A 160 -4.73 -10.04 16.30
N ILE A 161 -3.69 -9.69 15.53
CA ILE A 161 -2.53 -10.56 15.31
C ILE A 161 -1.84 -10.88 16.63
N GLU A 162 -1.65 -9.89 17.53
CA GLU A 162 -1.02 -10.10 18.82
C GLU A 162 -1.79 -11.11 19.70
N GLU A 163 -3.11 -11.02 19.69
CA GLU A 163 -3.99 -11.92 20.46
C GLU A 163 -4.05 -13.34 19.86
N HIS A 164 -3.90 -13.45 18.53
CA HIS A 164 -4.11 -14.70 17.79
C HIS A 164 -2.83 -15.22 17.10
N LYS A 165 -1.63 -14.96 17.64
CA LYS A 165 -0.35 -15.36 17.03
C LYS A 165 -0.26 -16.84 16.70
N GLU A 166 -0.70 -17.71 17.60
CA GLU A 166 -0.69 -19.17 17.39
C GLU A 166 -1.66 -19.59 16.28
N LEU A 167 -2.84 -18.98 16.22
CA LEU A 167 -3.83 -19.23 15.18
C LEU A 167 -3.30 -18.82 13.80
N LEU A 168 -2.60 -17.68 13.73
CA LEU A 168 -2.06 -17.11 12.50
C LEU A 168 -0.64 -17.58 12.17
N ALA A 169 -0.05 -18.47 12.98
CA ALA A 169 1.29 -18.99 12.71
C ALA A 169 1.38 -19.60 11.30
N CYS A 170 2.40 -19.20 10.54
CA CYS A 170 2.60 -19.58 9.16
C CYS A 170 4.08 -19.48 8.78
N ASP A 171 4.45 -19.99 7.60
CA ASP A 171 5.81 -19.94 7.06
C ASP A 171 5.98 -18.79 6.06
N VAL A 172 4.89 -18.37 5.42
CA VAL A 172 4.84 -17.26 4.48
C VAL A 172 3.44 -16.63 4.45
N ILE A 173 3.40 -15.33 4.18
CA ILE A 173 2.15 -14.62 3.93
C ILE A 173 2.07 -14.30 2.43
N LEU A 174 0.90 -14.50 1.84
CA LEU A 174 0.61 -14.20 0.45
C LEU A 174 -0.46 -13.13 0.36
N VAL A 175 -0.19 -12.09 -0.42
CA VAL A 175 -1.07 -10.92 -0.59
C VAL A 175 -1.19 -10.58 -2.07
N SER A 176 -2.38 -10.25 -2.52
CA SER A 176 -2.64 -9.84 -3.91
C SER A 176 -3.05 -8.37 -4.07
N ASP A 177 -2.85 -7.55 -3.06
CA ASP A 177 -3.22 -6.14 -3.00
C ASP A 177 -2.09 -5.23 -3.53
N THR A 178 -1.66 -5.47 -4.76
CA THR A 178 -0.67 -4.66 -5.49
C THR A 178 -0.92 -4.75 -7.00
N GLY A 179 0.00 -4.20 -7.82
CA GLY A 179 -0.19 -4.14 -9.27
C GLY A 179 0.95 -4.70 -10.10
N LEU A 180 0.67 -4.82 -11.39
CA LEU A 180 1.63 -5.14 -12.45
C LEU A 180 2.13 -3.85 -13.12
N ILE A 181 3.32 -3.90 -13.72
CA ILE A 181 3.81 -2.84 -14.60
C ILE A 181 2.89 -2.63 -15.80
N GLY A 182 2.32 -3.72 -16.30
CA GLY A 182 1.36 -3.67 -17.41
C GLY A 182 0.74 -5.05 -17.65
N PRO A 183 -0.32 -5.14 -18.48
CA PRO A 183 -1.10 -6.35 -18.67
C PRO A 183 -0.29 -7.53 -19.25
N ASP A 184 0.80 -7.24 -19.96
CA ASP A 184 1.74 -8.22 -20.50
C ASP A 184 3.15 -8.10 -19.90
N THR A 185 3.31 -7.29 -18.86
CA THR A 185 4.59 -7.10 -18.17
C THR A 185 4.41 -7.42 -16.69
N PRO A 186 4.51 -8.73 -16.32
CA PRO A 186 4.32 -9.15 -14.96
C PRO A 186 5.40 -8.60 -14.04
N SER A 187 5.02 -8.28 -12.82
CA SER A 187 5.93 -7.85 -11.76
C SER A 187 5.53 -8.43 -10.41
N ILE A 188 6.48 -8.51 -9.50
CA ILE A 188 6.25 -8.85 -8.10
C ILE A 188 6.72 -7.67 -7.28
N THR A 189 5.89 -7.17 -6.40
CA THR A 189 6.26 -6.09 -5.50
C THR A 189 7.19 -6.62 -4.42
N THR A 190 8.45 -6.21 -4.46
CA THR A 190 9.50 -6.64 -3.53
C THR A 190 9.79 -5.64 -2.43
N GLY A 191 9.23 -4.43 -2.51
CA GLY A 191 9.45 -3.41 -1.49
C GLY A 191 8.37 -2.37 -1.43
N LEU A 192 8.09 -1.93 -0.21
CA LEU A 192 7.15 -0.87 0.13
C LEU A 192 7.91 0.18 0.95
N ARG A 193 7.66 1.46 0.69
CA ARG A 193 8.25 2.52 1.51
C ARG A 193 7.48 2.69 2.82
N GLY A 194 8.21 3.01 3.88
CA GLY A 194 7.65 3.48 5.13
C GLY A 194 7.18 4.93 5.04
N LEU A 195 6.68 5.43 6.14
CA LEU A 195 6.15 6.79 6.28
C LEU A 195 6.54 7.37 7.64
N SER A 196 6.84 8.65 7.67
CA SER A 196 6.81 9.48 8.88
C SER A 196 6.15 10.80 8.58
N TYR A 197 5.37 11.33 9.52
CA TYR A 197 4.59 12.55 9.35
C TYR A 197 4.73 13.46 10.56
N TRP A 198 4.85 14.79 10.31
CA TRP A 198 5.04 15.80 11.35
C TRP A 198 4.22 17.05 11.05
N GLN A 199 3.98 17.83 12.11
CA GLN A 199 3.59 19.22 12.00
C GLN A 199 4.64 20.09 12.69
N ILE A 200 5.11 21.12 12.01
CA ILE A 200 6.03 22.12 12.56
C ILE A 200 5.28 23.43 12.80
N GLU A 201 5.50 24.03 13.95
CA GLU A 201 5.06 25.37 14.31
C GLU A 201 6.28 26.25 14.55
N VAL A 202 6.33 27.41 13.93
CA VAL A 202 7.31 28.48 14.25
C VAL A 202 6.55 29.63 14.89
N THR A 203 6.89 29.94 16.11
CA THR A 203 6.32 31.06 16.89
C THR A 203 7.34 32.20 17.00
N GLY A 204 6.93 33.39 16.56
CA GLY A 204 7.70 34.64 16.67
C GLY A 204 7.12 35.57 17.75
N PRO A 205 6.58 36.74 17.38
CA PRO A 205 6.05 37.69 18.36
C PRO A 205 4.80 37.15 19.05
N ASN A 206 4.45 37.74 20.22
CA ASN A 206 3.27 37.30 21.01
C ASN A 206 1.90 37.63 20.38
N ARG A 207 1.89 38.36 19.28
CA ARG A 207 0.70 38.73 18.48
C ARG A 207 1.12 39.12 17.07
N ASP A 208 0.17 39.22 16.17
CA ASP A 208 0.40 39.80 14.84
C ASP A 208 0.81 41.30 14.96
N LEU A 209 1.80 41.66 14.15
CA LEU A 209 2.40 42.98 14.19
C LEU A 209 2.26 43.69 12.84
N HIS A 210 2.22 45.04 12.88
CA HIS A 210 2.26 45.87 11.68
C HIS A 210 3.66 45.80 11.05
N SER A 211 3.74 45.27 9.79
CA SER A 211 5.04 45.06 9.13
C SER A 211 5.81 46.34 8.84
N GLY A 212 5.13 47.49 8.65
CA GLY A 212 5.75 48.79 8.44
C GLY A 212 6.39 49.35 9.73
N THR A 213 5.89 48.97 10.89
CA THR A 213 6.42 49.44 12.20
C THR A 213 7.53 48.53 12.73
N PHE A 214 7.36 47.20 12.56
CA PHE A 214 8.19 46.19 13.17
C PHE A 214 9.07 45.42 12.18
N GLY A 215 8.86 45.59 10.87
CA GLY A 215 9.66 44.95 9.83
C GLY A 215 11.12 45.37 9.89
N GLY A 216 12.03 44.41 9.83
CA GLY A 216 13.48 44.62 10.02
C GLY A 216 13.95 44.58 11.47
N ALA A 217 13.01 44.67 12.45
CA ALA A 217 13.34 44.56 13.87
C ALA A 217 12.87 43.21 14.49
N VAL A 218 11.83 42.62 13.95
CA VAL A 218 11.23 41.34 14.42
C VAL A 218 11.19 40.36 13.30
N ALA A 219 11.57 39.12 13.60
CA ALA A 219 11.52 38.01 12.61
C ALA A 219 10.08 37.69 12.18
N ASN A 220 9.90 37.41 10.89
CA ASN A 220 8.66 36.90 10.38
C ASN A 220 8.71 35.35 10.42
N PRO A 221 7.82 34.70 11.20
CA PRO A 221 7.80 33.23 11.31
C PRO A 221 7.64 32.50 9.99
N ILE A 222 6.92 33.05 9.01
CA ILE A 222 6.79 32.44 7.67
C ILE A 222 8.15 32.41 6.97
N ASN A 223 8.89 33.53 6.98
CA ASN A 223 10.21 33.60 6.35
C ASN A 223 11.19 32.61 6.99
N VAL A 224 11.13 32.49 8.32
CA VAL A 224 11.97 31.54 9.07
C VAL A 224 11.58 30.10 8.72
N LEU A 225 10.28 29.75 8.73
CA LEU A 225 9.79 28.44 8.40
C LEU A 225 10.19 28.04 6.98
N CYS A 226 9.99 28.92 5.99
CA CYS A 226 10.38 28.65 4.60
C CYS A 226 11.87 28.37 4.47
N LYS A 227 12.72 29.13 5.20
CA LYS A 227 14.17 28.91 5.20
C LYS A 227 14.53 27.58 5.84
N LEU A 228 13.99 27.26 7.01
CA LEU A 228 14.24 26.00 7.71
C LEU A 228 13.89 24.79 6.84
N ILE A 229 12.76 24.85 6.15
CA ILE A 229 12.33 23.78 5.23
C ILE A 229 13.25 23.70 4.00
N ALA A 230 13.59 24.83 3.38
CA ALA A 230 14.45 24.87 2.20
C ALA A 230 15.85 24.30 2.48
N ASP A 231 16.34 24.45 3.69
CA ASP A 231 17.66 23.96 4.11
C ASP A 231 17.68 22.43 4.35
N VAL A 232 16.51 21.74 4.41
CA VAL A 232 16.42 20.28 4.58
C VAL A 232 16.92 19.54 3.37
N THR A 233 16.60 20.00 2.16
CA THR A 233 16.96 19.31 0.92
C THR A 233 18.02 20.12 0.16
N GLY A 234 19.10 19.46 -0.22
CA GLY A 234 20.15 20.07 -1.02
C GLY A 234 19.77 20.27 -2.48
N PRO A 235 20.57 21.03 -3.25
CA PRO A 235 20.37 21.19 -4.69
C PRO A 235 20.51 19.88 -5.47
N ASP A 236 21.18 18.88 -4.90
CA ASP A 236 21.35 17.51 -5.37
C ASP A 236 20.14 16.61 -5.04
N GLY A 237 19.08 17.15 -4.44
CA GLY A 237 17.90 16.43 -4.01
C GLY A 237 18.07 15.59 -2.74
N LYS A 238 19.26 15.62 -2.11
CA LYS A 238 19.59 14.83 -0.92
C LYS A 238 19.10 15.51 0.36
N ILE A 239 18.49 14.74 1.25
CA ILE A 239 18.07 15.20 2.58
C ILE A 239 19.29 15.41 3.45
N ARG A 240 19.40 16.58 4.10
CA ARG A 240 20.58 17.02 4.85
C ARG A 240 20.46 16.89 6.37
N ILE A 241 19.46 16.20 6.84
CA ILE A 241 19.30 15.89 8.26
C ILE A 241 20.38 14.88 8.67
N PRO A 242 21.26 15.19 9.62
CA PRO A 242 22.30 14.27 10.07
C PRO A 242 21.72 12.93 10.55
N GLY A 243 22.33 11.81 10.12
CA GLY A 243 21.87 10.47 10.46
C GLY A 243 20.67 9.95 9.66
N PHE A 244 20.07 10.78 8.79
CA PHE A 244 18.86 10.38 8.05
C PHE A 244 19.11 9.21 7.09
N TYR A 245 20.31 9.08 6.55
CA TYR A 245 20.72 8.02 5.61
C TYR A 245 21.47 6.85 6.25
N ASP A 246 21.69 6.85 7.58
CA ASP A 246 22.56 5.84 8.24
C ASP A 246 22.08 4.41 8.00
N ASP A 247 20.76 4.21 7.91
CA ASP A 247 20.15 2.90 7.71
C ASP A 247 19.61 2.72 6.27
N VAL A 248 19.97 3.60 5.35
CA VAL A 248 19.58 3.48 3.94
C VAL A 248 20.55 2.55 3.22
N GLU A 249 20.03 1.45 2.73
CA GLU A 249 20.78 0.53 1.88
C GLU A 249 20.61 0.90 0.40
N ASP A 250 21.73 1.06 -0.30
CA ASP A 250 21.71 1.24 -1.74
C ASP A 250 21.37 -0.08 -2.44
N ALA A 251 20.61 0.01 -3.53
CA ALA A 251 20.35 -1.15 -4.38
C ALA A 251 21.67 -1.75 -4.89
N SER A 252 21.79 -3.08 -4.85
CA SER A 252 22.92 -3.79 -5.42
C SER A 252 23.03 -3.56 -6.93
N ASP A 253 24.20 -3.79 -7.49
CA ASP A 253 24.41 -3.67 -8.96
C ASP A 253 23.46 -4.57 -9.75
N GLU A 254 23.07 -5.73 -9.20
CA GLU A 254 22.11 -6.63 -9.82
C GLU A 254 20.70 -6.04 -9.77
N GLU A 255 20.26 -5.53 -8.62
CA GLU A 255 18.98 -4.84 -8.50
C GLU A 255 18.90 -3.62 -9.42
N ARG A 256 19.95 -2.79 -9.48
CA ARG A 256 19.99 -1.64 -10.38
C ARG A 256 19.86 -2.05 -11.86
N LYS A 257 20.45 -3.17 -12.26
CA LYS A 257 20.29 -3.72 -13.64
C LYS A 257 18.85 -4.16 -13.89
N LEU A 258 18.22 -4.82 -12.92
CA LEU A 258 16.81 -5.23 -13.02
C LEU A 258 15.89 -4.01 -13.09
N VAL A 259 16.08 -3.02 -12.22
CA VAL A 259 15.34 -1.75 -12.25
C VAL A 259 15.51 -1.03 -13.59
N ALA A 260 16.71 -0.99 -14.15
CA ALA A 260 16.97 -0.38 -15.45
C ALA A 260 16.32 -1.14 -16.63
N SER A 261 15.92 -2.39 -16.43
CA SER A 261 15.17 -3.18 -17.43
C SER A 261 13.67 -2.96 -17.41
N ILE A 262 13.15 -2.27 -16.38
CA ILE A 262 11.73 -1.92 -16.27
C ILE A 262 11.39 -0.93 -17.40
N PRO A 263 10.38 -1.23 -18.24
CA PRO A 263 9.94 -0.30 -19.26
C PRO A 263 9.46 1.01 -18.63
N PHE A 264 10.13 2.12 -18.94
CA PHE A 264 9.78 3.44 -18.43
C PHE A 264 10.10 4.51 -19.50
N ASP A 265 9.08 5.20 -19.96
CA ASP A 265 9.21 6.35 -20.87
C ASP A 265 9.14 7.65 -20.06
N GLU A 266 10.29 8.28 -19.83
CA GLU A 266 10.37 9.51 -19.05
C GLU A 266 9.65 10.69 -19.72
N GLU A 267 9.61 10.76 -21.04
CA GLU A 267 8.94 11.84 -21.76
C GLU A 267 7.40 11.69 -21.65
N GLU A 268 6.89 10.47 -21.80
CA GLU A 268 5.48 10.18 -21.59
C GLU A 268 5.07 10.44 -20.12
N TYR A 269 5.89 10.02 -19.18
CA TYR A 269 5.68 10.26 -17.75
C TYR A 269 5.62 11.77 -17.44
N LYS A 270 6.58 12.58 -17.92
CA LYS A 270 6.54 14.04 -17.78
C LYS A 270 5.27 14.64 -18.39
N LYS A 271 4.88 14.15 -19.56
CA LYS A 271 3.69 14.61 -20.27
C LYS A 271 2.40 14.27 -19.51
N SER A 272 2.28 13.07 -18.97
CA SER A 272 1.11 12.64 -18.18
C SER A 272 0.91 13.50 -16.93
N LEU A 273 2.02 13.91 -16.29
CA LEU A 273 2.01 14.77 -15.11
C LEU A 273 1.94 16.27 -15.42
N GLY A 274 2.11 16.69 -16.68
CA GLY A 274 2.15 18.09 -17.09
C GLY A 274 3.37 18.86 -16.58
N VAL A 275 4.48 18.17 -16.28
CA VAL A 275 5.72 18.79 -15.77
C VAL A 275 6.78 18.95 -16.86
N LYS A 276 7.63 19.97 -16.74
CA LYS A 276 8.69 20.24 -17.71
C LYS A 276 9.95 19.41 -17.44
N ALA A 277 10.21 19.06 -16.20
CA ALA A 277 11.35 18.29 -15.76
C ALA A 277 10.99 17.48 -14.51
N LEU A 278 11.70 16.37 -14.30
CA LEU A 278 11.62 15.60 -13.07
C LEU A 278 12.63 16.10 -12.04
N PHE A 279 12.34 15.86 -10.78
CA PHE A 279 13.17 16.26 -9.64
C PHE A 279 13.46 15.03 -8.77
N GLY A 280 14.52 15.06 -8.00
CA GLY A 280 14.88 14.06 -7.01
C GLY A 280 16.36 13.91 -6.82
N GLU A 281 16.78 12.96 -6.01
CA GLU A 281 18.18 12.73 -5.65
C GLU A 281 19.04 12.41 -6.89
N GLU A 282 20.15 13.12 -7.07
CA GLU A 282 21.07 12.93 -8.19
C GLU A 282 21.71 11.53 -8.17
N GLY A 283 21.99 10.99 -9.36
CA GLY A 283 22.59 9.65 -9.53
C GLY A 283 21.60 8.48 -9.51
N TYR A 284 20.30 8.75 -9.38
CA TYR A 284 19.24 7.75 -9.38
C TYR A 284 18.22 8.03 -10.49
N SER A 285 17.72 6.96 -11.13
CA SER A 285 16.61 7.04 -12.07
C SER A 285 15.29 7.37 -11.37
N THR A 286 14.28 7.75 -12.12
CA THR A 286 12.93 8.04 -11.54
C THR A 286 12.39 6.86 -10.77
N ILE A 287 12.51 5.64 -11.30
CA ILE A 287 12.05 4.41 -10.61
C ILE A 287 12.84 4.19 -9.31
N GLU A 288 14.16 4.40 -9.32
CA GLU A 288 14.96 4.28 -8.11
C GLU A 288 14.56 5.33 -7.07
N ARG A 289 14.31 6.58 -7.47
CA ARG A 289 13.87 7.66 -6.57
C ARG A 289 12.55 7.35 -5.90
N THR A 290 11.61 6.73 -6.63
CA THR A 290 10.28 6.42 -6.09
C THR A 290 10.21 5.12 -5.28
N GLY A 291 11.14 4.19 -5.46
CA GLY A 291 11.15 2.88 -4.79
C GLY A 291 12.30 2.65 -3.81
N TYR A 292 13.48 3.26 -4.06
CA TYR A 292 14.72 2.93 -3.34
C TYR A 292 15.31 4.11 -2.57
N ARG A 293 14.76 5.33 -2.73
CA ARG A 293 15.27 6.53 -2.04
C ARG A 293 14.19 7.13 -1.14
N PRO A 294 14.60 7.65 0.03
CA PRO A 294 13.68 8.37 0.89
C PRO A 294 13.34 9.74 0.31
N THR A 295 12.21 10.31 0.73
CA THR A 295 11.77 11.65 0.36
C THR A 295 11.55 12.54 1.57
N PHE A 296 11.50 13.84 1.34
CA PHE A 296 11.04 14.82 2.33
C PHE A 296 10.14 15.84 1.62
N ASP A 297 8.86 15.83 1.97
CA ASP A 297 7.82 16.57 1.26
C ASP A 297 7.03 17.49 2.17
N VAL A 298 6.69 18.68 1.68
CA VAL A 298 5.78 19.61 2.34
C VAL A 298 4.36 19.36 1.88
N CYS A 299 3.54 18.79 2.75
CA CYS A 299 2.14 18.47 2.44
C CYS A 299 1.21 19.68 2.60
N GLY A 300 1.63 20.69 3.35
CA GLY A 300 0.88 21.91 3.56
C GLY A 300 1.72 22.94 4.30
N ILE A 301 1.52 24.22 3.99
CA ILE A 301 2.17 25.34 4.67
C ILE A 301 1.17 26.47 4.81
N TRP A 302 1.09 27.10 5.98
CA TRP A 302 0.17 28.21 6.22
C TRP A 302 0.67 29.15 7.32
N GLY A 303 0.12 30.37 7.31
CA GLY A 303 0.39 31.45 8.25
C GLY A 303 0.09 32.79 7.64
N GLY A 304 0.01 33.83 8.45
CA GLY A 304 -0.29 35.17 7.99
C GLY A 304 -1.72 35.37 7.49
N TYR A 305 -1.90 36.33 6.61
CA TYR A 305 -3.20 36.70 6.10
C TYR A 305 -3.46 36.08 4.71
N THR A 306 -4.56 35.38 4.58
CA THR A 306 -4.98 34.67 3.36
C THR A 306 -6.37 35.11 2.86
N GLY A 307 -6.98 36.13 3.49
CA GLY A 307 -8.27 36.70 3.07
C GLY A 307 -8.13 37.69 1.90
N ASP A 308 -9.26 38.21 1.47
CA ASP A 308 -9.31 39.18 0.37
C ASP A 308 -8.59 40.49 0.70
N GLY A 309 -7.93 41.07 -0.30
CA GLY A 309 -7.17 42.30 -0.17
C GLY A 309 -5.78 42.15 0.44
N ALA A 310 -5.13 43.25 0.75
CA ALA A 310 -3.79 43.29 1.32
C ALA A 310 -3.83 43.59 2.82
N LYS A 311 -3.02 42.89 3.62
CA LYS A 311 -2.78 43.15 5.04
C LYS A 311 -1.28 43.14 5.28
N THR A 312 -0.72 44.29 5.68
CA THR A 312 0.72 44.46 5.98
C THR A 312 1.05 43.95 7.39
N VAL A 313 1.19 42.60 7.50
CA VAL A 313 1.33 41.93 8.80
C VAL A 313 2.61 41.09 8.89
N ILE A 314 3.21 41.05 10.06
CA ILE A 314 4.13 40.00 10.51
C ILE A 314 3.28 39.09 11.40
N PRO A 315 2.97 37.82 11.01
CA PRO A 315 2.17 36.95 11.83
C PRO A 315 2.91 36.51 13.09
N SER A 316 2.18 36.15 14.12
CA SER A 316 2.73 35.58 15.34
C SER A 316 3.23 34.14 15.18
N LYS A 317 2.63 33.38 14.26
CA LYS A 317 2.93 31.97 13.99
C LYS A 317 2.91 31.62 12.52
N ALA A 318 3.64 30.56 12.18
CA ALA A 318 3.59 29.87 10.89
C ALA A 318 3.66 28.36 11.10
N TYR A 319 3.06 27.59 10.18
CA TYR A 319 2.93 26.15 10.30
C TYR A 319 3.24 25.43 8.97
N ALA A 320 3.76 24.22 9.09
CA ALA A 320 3.80 23.30 7.94
C ALA A 320 3.49 21.87 8.38
N LYS A 321 2.90 21.10 7.45
CA LYS A 321 2.79 19.65 7.53
C LYS A 321 3.84 19.03 6.62
N LEU A 322 4.60 18.11 7.18
CA LEU A 322 5.77 17.50 6.57
C LEU A 322 5.60 15.99 6.55
N SER A 323 6.05 15.34 5.48
CA SER A 323 6.11 13.89 5.40
C SER A 323 7.42 13.41 4.79
N SER A 324 7.82 12.21 5.16
CA SER A 324 8.90 11.48 4.50
C SER A 324 8.44 10.09 4.13
N ARG A 325 8.66 9.70 2.89
CA ARG A 325 8.66 8.29 2.56
C ARG A 325 10.02 7.70 2.93
N LEU A 326 10.00 6.60 3.65
CA LEU A 326 11.20 5.93 4.17
C LEU A 326 11.46 4.66 3.39
N VAL A 327 12.72 4.33 3.19
CA VAL A 327 13.07 3.04 2.57
C VAL A 327 13.19 1.93 3.62
N PRO A 328 13.16 0.64 3.23
CA PRO A 328 13.38 -0.46 4.15
C PRO A 328 14.62 -0.24 5.03
N HIS A 329 14.58 -0.74 6.26
CA HIS A 329 15.58 -0.57 7.33
C HIS A 329 15.61 0.80 8.03
N GLN A 330 15.01 1.86 7.47
CA GLN A 330 14.80 3.09 8.22
C GLN A 330 13.69 2.92 9.27
N ASP A 331 14.06 3.07 10.56
CA ASP A 331 13.08 3.09 11.65
C ASP A 331 12.36 4.45 11.69
N HIS A 332 11.05 4.46 11.48
CA HIS A 332 10.26 5.68 11.44
C HIS A 332 10.30 6.47 12.76
N THR A 333 10.50 5.80 13.91
CA THR A 333 10.60 6.47 15.21
C THR A 333 11.95 7.15 15.39
N LYS A 334 13.05 6.50 14.95
CA LYS A 334 14.39 7.09 14.86
C LYS A 334 14.41 8.29 13.94
N ILE A 335 13.87 8.14 12.73
CA ILE A 335 13.79 9.25 11.75
C ILE A 335 12.94 10.38 12.29
N SER A 336 11.81 10.10 12.94
CA SER A 336 10.99 11.14 13.58
C SER A 336 11.75 11.91 14.63
N GLN A 337 12.60 11.25 15.42
CA GLN A 337 13.43 11.95 16.38
C GLN A 337 14.52 12.80 15.72
N LEU A 338 15.20 12.28 14.69
CA LEU A 338 16.21 13.04 13.94
C LEU A 338 15.64 14.33 13.32
N VAL A 339 14.41 14.30 12.82
CA VAL A 339 13.72 15.47 12.28
C VAL A 339 13.45 16.51 13.39
N VAL A 340 12.95 16.08 14.55
CA VAL A 340 12.73 16.97 15.71
C VAL A 340 14.03 17.60 16.16
N ASP A 341 15.09 16.80 16.32
CA ASP A 341 16.39 17.26 16.79
C ASP A 341 17.03 18.23 15.79
N TYR A 342 16.91 17.94 14.49
CA TYR A 342 17.41 18.83 13.45
C TYR A 342 16.75 20.20 13.52
N PHE A 343 15.41 20.28 13.45
CA PHE A 343 14.72 21.56 13.47
C PHE A 343 14.99 22.35 14.76
N ASN A 344 15.09 21.67 15.90
CA ASN A 344 15.45 22.30 17.15
C ASN A 344 16.91 22.84 17.13
N SER A 345 17.84 22.12 16.50
CA SER A 345 19.24 22.50 16.43
C SER A 345 19.53 23.68 15.51
N VAL A 346 18.72 23.84 14.45
CA VAL A 346 18.88 24.92 13.46
C VAL A 346 17.92 26.10 13.71
N ALA A 347 17.06 26.01 14.73
CA ALA A 347 16.15 27.08 15.11
C ALA A 347 16.93 28.29 15.56
N PRO A 348 16.73 29.50 14.97
CA PRO A 348 17.39 30.70 15.45
C PRO A 348 16.77 31.20 16.74
N ASP A 349 17.58 31.82 17.61
CA ASP A 349 17.21 32.27 18.97
C ASP A 349 16.03 33.25 19.03
N TYR A 350 15.70 33.88 17.90
CA TYR A 350 14.63 34.89 17.84
C TYR A 350 13.25 34.33 17.48
N VAL A 351 13.11 32.99 17.42
CA VAL A 351 11.82 32.27 17.28
C VAL A 351 11.82 31.01 18.14
N THR A 352 10.62 30.48 18.40
CA THR A 352 10.44 29.14 18.97
C THR A 352 9.96 28.21 17.91
N VAL A 353 10.60 27.04 17.78
CA VAL A 353 10.21 25.97 16.86
C VAL A 353 9.68 24.80 17.68
N ASN A 354 8.51 24.30 17.32
CA ASN A 354 7.93 23.07 17.88
C ASN A 354 7.63 22.09 16.75
N VAL A 355 8.07 20.85 16.89
CA VAL A 355 7.79 19.79 15.93
C VAL A 355 6.97 18.70 16.62
N GLU A 356 5.74 18.56 16.20
CA GLU A 356 4.83 17.52 16.67
C GLU A 356 4.95 16.28 15.77
N LYS A 357 5.22 15.12 16.38
CA LYS A 357 5.23 13.83 15.68
C LYS A 357 3.80 13.34 15.53
N HIS A 358 3.46 12.93 14.34
CA HIS A 358 2.19 12.27 14.05
C HIS A 358 2.39 10.75 13.87
N HIS A 359 1.72 10.16 12.88
CA HIS A 359 1.82 8.75 12.57
C HIS A 359 3.06 8.41 11.72
N GLY A 360 3.38 7.13 11.67
CA GLY A 360 4.43 6.57 10.84
C GLY A 360 4.32 5.06 10.77
N GLY A 361 5.10 4.48 9.86
CA GLY A 361 5.18 3.03 9.66
C GLY A 361 6.50 2.65 9.00
N HIS A 362 6.93 1.41 9.23
CA HIS A 362 8.14 0.89 8.61
C HIS A 362 7.94 0.57 7.14
N GLY A 363 9.02 0.64 6.36
CA GLY A 363 9.07 0.03 5.04
C GLY A 363 9.14 -1.49 5.12
N TYR A 364 9.01 -2.13 3.97
CA TYR A 364 9.10 -3.58 3.85
C TYR A 364 9.97 -3.97 2.66
N VAL A 365 10.69 -5.10 2.77
CA VAL A 365 11.39 -5.73 1.65
C VAL A 365 11.28 -7.25 1.70
N CYS A 366 10.91 -7.84 0.58
CA CYS A 366 10.96 -9.28 0.34
C CYS A 366 12.24 -9.61 -0.45
N PRO A 367 13.15 -10.44 0.09
CA PRO A 367 14.33 -10.85 -0.65
C PRO A 367 13.96 -11.65 -1.91
N ILE A 368 14.62 -11.34 -3.04
CA ILE A 368 14.35 -12.02 -4.33
C ILE A 368 14.87 -13.47 -4.38
N ASP A 369 15.71 -13.88 -3.43
CA ASP A 369 16.19 -15.24 -3.23
C ASP A 369 15.34 -16.06 -2.25
N PHE A 370 14.32 -15.45 -1.64
CA PHE A 370 13.38 -16.12 -0.74
C PHE A 370 12.63 -17.24 -1.49
N PRO A 371 12.52 -18.47 -0.94
CA PRO A 371 11.91 -19.59 -1.64
C PRO A 371 10.49 -19.33 -2.16
N ALA A 372 9.64 -18.69 -1.37
CA ALA A 372 8.28 -18.34 -1.80
C ALA A 372 8.26 -17.27 -2.90
N TYR A 373 9.22 -16.33 -2.90
CA TYR A 373 9.39 -15.40 -4.02
C TYR A 373 9.73 -16.16 -5.32
N LYS A 374 10.64 -17.15 -5.25
CA LYS A 374 11.00 -18.00 -6.40
C LYS A 374 9.82 -18.81 -6.91
N ALA A 375 8.96 -19.30 -6.02
CA ALA A 375 7.72 -19.96 -6.42
C ALA A 375 6.77 -19.00 -7.14
N ALA A 376 6.62 -17.75 -6.63
CA ALA A 376 5.85 -16.72 -7.29
C ALA A 376 6.42 -16.35 -8.67
N GLU A 377 7.73 -16.19 -8.79
CA GLU A 377 8.42 -15.93 -10.06
C GLU A 377 8.07 -17.00 -11.11
N ARG A 378 8.13 -18.28 -10.73
CA ARG A 378 7.76 -19.40 -11.63
C ARG A 378 6.26 -19.43 -11.94
N GLY A 379 5.42 -19.09 -10.97
CA GLY A 379 3.98 -18.98 -11.16
C GLY A 379 3.62 -17.96 -12.24
N PHE A 380 4.21 -16.76 -12.19
CA PHE A 380 4.05 -15.74 -13.22
C PHE A 380 4.62 -16.19 -14.58
N GLU A 381 5.83 -16.76 -14.59
CA GLU A 381 6.46 -17.24 -15.85
C GLU A 381 5.62 -18.29 -16.55
N ALA A 382 4.99 -19.20 -15.79
CA ALA A 382 4.12 -20.25 -16.33
C ALA A 382 2.88 -19.69 -17.08
N VAL A 383 2.33 -18.56 -16.64
CA VAL A 383 1.11 -17.97 -17.19
C VAL A 383 1.39 -16.87 -18.20
N PHE A 384 2.35 -16.00 -17.91
CA PHE A 384 2.69 -14.85 -18.78
C PHE A 384 3.78 -15.17 -19.82
N GLY A 385 4.47 -16.32 -19.70
CA GLY A 385 5.59 -16.68 -20.58
C GLY A 385 6.82 -15.80 -20.41
N LYS A 386 6.87 -14.99 -19.35
CA LYS A 386 7.94 -14.07 -19.01
C LYS A 386 8.18 -14.09 -17.50
N ARG A 387 9.44 -13.99 -17.09
CA ARG A 387 9.75 -13.78 -15.68
C ARG A 387 9.22 -12.41 -15.22
N PRO A 388 8.60 -12.34 -14.05
CA PRO A 388 8.17 -11.06 -13.50
C PRO A 388 9.38 -10.20 -13.09
N LEU A 389 9.24 -8.91 -13.22
CA LEU A 389 10.24 -7.96 -12.75
C LEU A 389 10.02 -7.66 -11.26
N PRO A 390 11.10 -7.65 -10.44
CA PRO A 390 10.97 -7.18 -9.07
C PRO A 390 10.81 -5.66 -9.07
N VAL A 391 9.80 -5.16 -8.39
CA VAL A 391 9.54 -3.72 -8.27
C VAL A 391 9.45 -3.30 -6.82
N ARG A 392 9.97 -2.12 -6.49
CA ARG A 392 9.70 -1.45 -5.22
C ARG A 392 8.79 -0.26 -5.49
N ILE A 393 7.68 -0.19 -4.79
CA ILE A 393 6.69 0.87 -4.98
C ILE A 393 6.78 1.94 -3.89
N GLY A 394 6.39 3.16 -4.28
CA GLY A 394 6.46 4.32 -3.40
C GLY A 394 5.38 4.36 -2.32
N GLY A 395 4.32 3.58 -2.50
CA GLY A 395 3.23 3.47 -1.53
C GLY A 395 3.63 2.69 -0.28
N SER A 396 2.85 2.87 0.78
CA SER A 396 3.02 2.15 2.04
C SER A 396 1.77 1.31 2.29
N ILE A 397 1.97 0.04 2.60
CA ILE A 397 0.95 -0.86 3.14
C ILE A 397 1.43 -1.22 4.55
N PRO A 398 1.07 -0.43 5.57
CA PRO A 398 1.69 -0.54 6.90
C PRO A 398 1.52 -1.91 7.55
N ILE A 399 0.45 -2.62 7.19
CA ILE A 399 0.16 -3.93 7.75
C ILE A 399 1.21 -4.98 7.36
N ILE A 400 1.84 -4.88 6.19
CA ILE A 400 2.86 -5.83 5.76
C ILE A 400 4.07 -5.81 6.70
N SER A 401 4.52 -4.63 7.10
CA SER A 401 5.58 -4.51 8.11
C SER A 401 5.12 -4.94 9.51
N THR A 402 3.85 -4.78 9.81
CA THR A 402 3.24 -5.26 11.06
C THR A 402 3.24 -6.79 11.14
N PHE A 403 2.89 -7.47 10.06
CA PHE A 403 2.99 -8.93 9.97
C PHE A 403 4.42 -9.41 10.19
N GLU A 404 5.40 -8.83 9.50
CA GLU A 404 6.81 -9.20 9.70
C GLU A 404 7.25 -9.02 11.16
N LYS A 405 6.88 -7.90 11.77
CA LYS A 405 7.23 -7.59 13.16
C LYS A 405 6.57 -8.53 14.16
N LEU A 406 5.29 -8.88 13.97
CA LEU A 406 4.50 -9.63 14.95
C LEU A 406 4.58 -11.14 14.78
N LEU A 407 4.65 -11.64 13.54
CA LEU A 407 4.72 -13.06 13.23
C LEU A 407 6.14 -13.53 12.85
N GLY A 408 7.05 -12.62 12.52
CA GLY A 408 8.43 -12.95 12.15
C GLY A 408 8.56 -13.61 10.77
N VAL A 409 7.55 -13.46 9.89
CA VAL A 409 7.50 -14.10 8.57
C VAL A 409 7.50 -13.09 7.45
N LYS A 410 8.01 -13.52 6.28
CA LYS A 410 8.02 -12.68 5.07
C LYS A 410 6.70 -12.80 4.30
N THR A 411 6.36 -11.71 3.62
CA THR A 411 5.19 -11.61 2.75
C THR A 411 5.61 -11.58 1.29
N VAL A 412 4.93 -12.34 0.44
CA VAL A 412 5.05 -12.25 -1.02
C VAL A 412 3.85 -11.47 -1.55
N LEU A 413 4.12 -10.38 -2.27
CA LEU A 413 3.12 -9.49 -2.82
C LEU A 413 2.91 -9.78 -4.31
N MET A 414 1.87 -10.56 -4.62
CA MET A 414 1.51 -11.01 -5.96
C MET A 414 0.23 -10.30 -6.42
N GLY A 415 0.34 -9.01 -6.75
CA GLY A 415 -0.80 -8.25 -7.23
C GLY A 415 -0.98 -8.29 -8.75
N PHE A 416 -2.19 -7.96 -9.20
CA PHE A 416 -2.61 -8.00 -10.59
C PHE A 416 -3.31 -6.72 -11.05
N GLY A 417 -3.40 -5.71 -10.18
CA GLY A 417 -3.94 -4.39 -10.50
C GLY A 417 -3.11 -3.68 -11.57
N LEU A 418 -3.74 -2.74 -12.28
CA LEU A 418 -3.08 -1.87 -13.24
C LEU A 418 -3.33 -0.41 -12.86
N GLU A 419 -2.42 0.49 -13.21
CA GLU A 419 -2.62 1.93 -13.02
C GLU A 419 -3.93 2.42 -13.69
N SER A 420 -4.30 1.80 -14.82
CA SER A 420 -5.54 2.11 -15.55
C SER A 420 -6.82 1.65 -14.85
N ASN A 421 -6.72 0.85 -13.80
CA ASN A 421 -7.90 0.29 -13.12
C ASN A 421 -8.62 1.31 -12.22
N ALA A 422 -8.06 2.51 -12.06
CA ALA A 422 -8.66 3.65 -11.37
C ALA A 422 -9.09 3.32 -9.92
N ILE A 423 -8.27 2.56 -9.18
CA ILE A 423 -8.49 2.30 -7.76
C ILE A 423 -8.63 3.62 -6.99
N HIS A 424 -9.44 3.65 -5.92
CA HIS A 424 -9.82 4.84 -5.13
C HIS A 424 -10.52 5.95 -5.94
N SER A 425 -10.83 5.71 -7.22
CA SER A 425 -11.48 6.68 -8.13
C SER A 425 -12.83 6.16 -8.63
N PRO A 426 -13.72 7.03 -9.13
CA PRO A 426 -14.85 6.59 -9.93
C PRO A 426 -14.41 5.80 -11.15
N ASN A 427 -15.21 4.79 -11.52
CA ASN A 427 -14.94 3.89 -12.63
C ASN A 427 -13.79 2.89 -12.36
N GLU A 428 -13.59 2.52 -11.12
CA GLU A 428 -12.73 1.38 -10.80
C GLU A 428 -13.14 0.16 -11.63
N ASN A 429 -12.14 -0.56 -12.12
CA ASN A 429 -12.39 -1.70 -12.99
C ASN A 429 -11.25 -2.71 -12.94
N MET A 430 -11.52 -3.95 -13.36
CA MET A 430 -10.53 -5.02 -13.46
C MET A 430 -10.70 -5.75 -14.78
N PRO A 431 -9.66 -5.90 -15.63
CA PRO A 431 -9.74 -6.70 -16.84
C PRO A 431 -10.05 -8.16 -16.52
N VAL A 432 -11.12 -8.72 -17.09
CA VAL A 432 -11.55 -10.10 -16.84
C VAL A 432 -10.44 -11.10 -17.18
N ASP A 433 -9.77 -10.92 -18.32
CA ASP A 433 -8.70 -11.83 -18.75
C ASP A 433 -7.51 -11.80 -17.79
N LEU A 434 -7.19 -10.63 -17.22
CA LEU A 434 -6.13 -10.47 -16.23
C LEU A 434 -6.53 -11.11 -14.90
N TRP A 435 -7.79 -10.95 -14.49
CA TRP A 435 -8.34 -11.58 -13.30
C TRP A 435 -8.26 -13.12 -13.39
N LEU A 436 -8.59 -13.71 -14.55
CA LEU A 436 -8.45 -15.14 -14.80
C LEU A 436 -6.98 -15.60 -14.79
N LYS A 437 -6.09 -14.82 -15.43
CA LYS A 437 -4.63 -15.06 -15.36
C LYS A 437 -4.12 -14.99 -13.91
N GLY A 438 -4.69 -14.12 -13.10
CA GLY A 438 -4.36 -14.02 -11.66
C GLY A 438 -4.64 -15.33 -10.93
N ILE A 439 -5.83 -15.92 -11.13
CA ILE A 439 -6.18 -17.22 -10.57
C ILE A 439 -5.20 -18.30 -11.03
N GLU A 440 -4.92 -18.37 -12.35
CA GLU A 440 -3.95 -19.31 -12.90
C GLU A 440 -2.55 -19.15 -12.29
N THR A 441 -2.10 -17.92 -12.12
CA THR A 441 -0.77 -17.58 -11.56
C THR A 441 -0.67 -18.01 -10.10
N ILE A 442 -1.70 -17.74 -9.30
CA ILE A 442 -1.75 -18.13 -7.88
C ILE A 442 -1.78 -19.66 -7.74
N ILE A 443 -2.55 -20.37 -8.59
CA ILE A 443 -2.51 -21.84 -8.60
C ILE A 443 -1.08 -22.33 -8.86
N ASN A 444 -0.41 -21.77 -9.87
CA ASN A 444 0.97 -22.16 -10.19
C ASN A 444 1.95 -21.81 -9.07
N PHE A 445 1.76 -20.67 -8.38
CA PHE A 445 2.54 -20.34 -7.17
C PHE A 445 2.48 -21.48 -6.15
N HIS A 446 1.29 -21.93 -5.77
CA HIS A 446 1.13 -22.98 -4.77
C HIS A 446 1.78 -24.30 -5.20
N LEU A 447 1.63 -24.68 -6.48
CA LEU A 447 2.26 -25.87 -7.04
C LEU A 447 3.80 -25.78 -7.07
N GLU A 448 4.35 -24.60 -7.27
CA GLU A 448 5.80 -24.37 -7.26
C GLU A 448 6.33 -24.25 -5.82
N TYR A 449 5.55 -23.67 -4.89
CA TYR A 449 5.90 -23.57 -3.48
C TYR A 449 6.05 -24.94 -2.83
N ASP A 450 5.21 -25.91 -3.19
CA ASP A 450 5.32 -27.30 -2.74
C ASP A 450 6.63 -27.97 -3.14
N LYS A 451 7.32 -27.50 -4.19
CA LYS A 451 8.61 -28.03 -4.65
C LYS A 451 9.81 -27.42 -3.91
N GLU A 452 9.62 -26.26 -3.29
CA GLU A 452 10.63 -25.58 -2.47
C GLU A 452 10.58 -26.04 -0.99
N ALA A 453 9.65 -26.91 -0.66
CA ALA A 453 9.38 -27.41 0.69
C ALA A 453 10.35 -28.50 1.13
#